data_7bfc1b81682f66e90e97dc57badbcf49
#
_entry.id   7bfc1b81682f66e90e97dc57badbcf49
#
_cell.length_a   1.000
_cell.length_b   1.000
_cell.length_c   1.000
_cell.angle_alpha   90.00
_cell.angle_beta   90.00
_cell.angle_gamma   90.00
#
_symmetry.space_group_name_H-M   'P 1'
#
loop_
_entity.id
_entity.type
_entity.pdbx_description
1 polymer ?
#
loop_
_entity_poly.entity_id
_entity_poly.type
_entity_poly.pdbx_seq_one_letter_code
_entity_poly.pdbx_strand_id
1 'polypeptide(L)'
;MIIASEEVGHRLQQGNIPRKWPSLGLFILSLVAIVVGSELLVGGAQTLLARLHISNLPFGMTILAFLVSIEELARELPAARQGRPDISFGNVLGSILAFFLCNAGIIALVRPLPVDRAVLTFYLPLAFITTALVSGVMLTKRVPRWAGGVLILLYVVFVVGAWVV
;
A
#
# COMPACT_ATOMS: atom_id res chain seq x y z
N MET A 1 5.20 -18.16 18.03
CA MET A 1 6.50 -17.72 17.48
C MET A 1 7.52 -18.86 17.40
N ILE A 2 7.52 -19.82 18.30
CA ILE A 2 8.47 -20.96 18.33
C ILE A 2 8.21 -21.98 17.21
N ILE A 3 6.95 -22.28 16.88
CA ILE A 3 6.58 -23.31 15.89
C ILE A 3 7.01 -22.93 14.46
N ALA A 4 6.88 -21.67 14.07
CA ALA A 4 7.30 -21.21 12.74
C ALA A 4 8.83 -21.24 12.55
N SER A 5 9.59 -21.00 13.62
CA SER A 5 11.05 -21.04 13.58
C SER A 5 11.59 -22.49 13.49
N GLU A 6 10.90 -23.44 14.13
CA GLU A 6 11.26 -24.87 14.02
C GLU A 6 10.99 -25.43 12.63
N GLU A 7 9.84 -25.08 12.03
CA GLU A 7 9.48 -25.55 10.69
C GLU A 7 10.40 -24.97 9.61
N VAL A 8 10.81 -23.71 9.74
CA VAL A 8 11.84 -23.10 8.89
C VAL A 8 13.20 -23.73 9.12
N GLY A 9 13.56 -24.00 10.37
CA GLY A 9 14.80 -24.69 10.72
C GLY A 9 14.88 -26.09 10.14
N HIS A 10 13.78 -26.87 10.20
CA HIS A 10 13.70 -28.21 9.61
C HIS A 10 13.81 -28.21 8.08
N ARG A 11 13.20 -27.24 7.40
CA ARG A 11 13.33 -27.08 5.93
C ARG A 11 14.73 -26.69 5.50
N LEU A 12 15.43 -25.90 6.29
CA LEU A 12 16.84 -25.54 6.03
C LEU A 12 17.79 -26.72 6.26
N GLN A 13 17.49 -27.62 7.20
CA GLN A 13 18.28 -28.82 7.44
C GLN A 13 18.10 -29.93 6.42
N GLN A 14 16.96 -29.97 5.71
CA GLN A 14 16.67 -30.98 4.69
C GLN A 14 17.43 -30.79 3.36
N GLY A 15 18.38 -29.83 3.30
CA GLY A 15 19.35 -29.75 2.20
C GLY A 15 18.78 -29.46 0.80
N ASN A 16 17.50 -29.17 0.70
CA ASN A 16 16.86 -28.83 -0.57
C ASN A 16 17.02 -27.32 -0.85
N ILE A 17 18.29 -26.88 -0.95
CA ILE A 17 18.59 -25.52 -1.43
C ILE A 17 18.11 -25.50 -2.89
N PRO A 18 17.07 -24.74 -3.23
CA PRO A 18 16.63 -24.65 -4.61
C PRO A 18 17.80 -24.17 -5.46
N ARG A 19 18.03 -24.87 -6.55
CA ARG A 19 19.12 -24.60 -7.48
C ARG A 19 19.15 -23.11 -7.78
N LYS A 20 20.19 -22.40 -7.35
CA LYS A 20 20.27 -20.92 -7.34
C LYS A 20 19.98 -20.28 -8.71
N TRP A 21 20.38 -20.93 -9.79
CA TRP A 21 20.24 -20.45 -11.15
C TRP A 21 18.78 -20.37 -11.67
N PRO A 22 17.91 -21.41 -11.50
CA PRO A 22 16.52 -21.30 -11.91
C PRO A 22 15.74 -20.30 -11.05
N SER A 23 16.09 -20.14 -9.76
CA SER A 23 15.48 -19.12 -8.89
C SER A 23 15.84 -17.70 -9.32
N LEU A 24 17.09 -17.47 -9.75
CA LEU A 24 17.51 -16.18 -10.30
C LEU A 24 16.82 -15.87 -11.63
N GLY A 25 16.71 -16.87 -12.51
CA GLY A 25 15.98 -16.74 -13.78
C GLY A 25 14.51 -16.39 -13.55
N LEU A 26 13.85 -17.08 -12.62
CA LEU A 26 12.46 -16.79 -12.25
C LEU A 26 12.31 -15.40 -11.64
N PHE A 27 13.26 -14.97 -10.82
CA PHE A 27 13.28 -13.62 -10.23
C PHE A 27 13.37 -12.55 -11.32
N ILE A 28 14.31 -12.67 -12.25
CA ILE A 28 14.47 -11.73 -13.37
C ILE A 28 13.20 -11.72 -14.24
N LEU A 29 12.66 -12.89 -14.57
CA LEU A 29 11.42 -13.00 -15.33
C LEU A 29 10.25 -12.29 -14.64
N SER A 30 10.15 -12.44 -13.31
CA SER A 30 9.13 -11.75 -12.51
C SER A 30 9.30 -10.23 -12.54
N LEU A 31 10.54 -9.71 -12.47
CA LEU A 31 10.80 -8.28 -12.61
C LEU A 31 10.39 -7.76 -13.98
N VAL A 32 10.75 -8.47 -15.05
CA VAL A 32 10.33 -8.09 -16.41
C VAL A 32 8.82 -8.12 -16.56
N ALA A 33 8.16 -9.15 -16.03
CA ALA A 33 6.70 -9.25 -16.05
C ALA A 33 6.02 -8.09 -15.29
N ILE A 34 6.58 -7.67 -14.16
CA ILE A 34 6.09 -6.51 -13.40
C ILE A 34 6.24 -5.22 -14.22
N VAL A 35 7.40 -4.99 -14.84
CA VAL A 35 7.64 -3.80 -15.66
C VAL A 35 6.66 -3.76 -16.84
N VAL A 36 6.58 -4.84 -17.62
CA VAL A 36 5.66 -4.93 -18.76
C VAL A 36 4.20 -4.78 -18.31
N GLY A 37 3.81 -5.43 -17.21
CA GLY A 37 2.47 -5.33 -16.64
C GLY A 37 2.13 -3.91 -16.20
N SER A 38 3.07 -3.18 -15.60
CA SER A 38 2.86 -1.79 -15.19
C SER A 38 2.69 -0.86 -16.39
N GLU A 39 3.49 -1.01 -17.44
CA GLU A 39 3.34 -0.24 -18.69
C GLU A 39 1.98 -0.47 -19.34
N LEU A 40 1.54 -1.71 -19.43
CA LEU A 40 0.22 -2.05 -19.98
C LEU A 40 -0.92 -1.47 -19.12
N LEU A 41 -0.78 -1.55 -17.80
CA LEU A 41 -1.75 -1.00 -16.86
C LEU A 41 -1.87 0.53 -17.01
N VAL A 42 -0.73 1.23 -17.01
CA VAL A 42 -0.70 2.70 -17.15
C VAL A 42 -1.25 3.13 -18.50
N GLY A 43 -0.84 2.49 -19.60
CA GLY A 43 -1.34 2.79 -20.93
C GLY A 43 -2.84 2.53 -21.08
N GLY A 44 -3.33 1.42 -20.52
CA GLY A 44 -4.76 1.10 -20.48
C GLY A 44 -5.55 2.11 -19.65
N ALA A 45 -5.04 2.47 -18.48
CA ALA A 45 -5.65 3.46 -17.61
C ALA A 45 -5.75 4.84 -18.28
N GLN A 46 -4.68 5.32 -18.91
CA GLN A 46 -4.68 6.60 -19.65
C GLN A 46 -5.72 6.62 -20.77
N THR A 47 -5.82 5.53 -21.53
CA THR A 47 -6.82 5.40 -22.59
C THR A 47 -8.25 5.43 -22.04
N LEU A 48 -8.49 4.77 -20.92
CA LEU A 48 -9.79 4.74 -20.25
C LEU A 48 -10.16 6.12 -19.71
N LEU A 49 -9.23 6.79 -19.04
CA LEU A 49 -9.40 8.15 -18.52
C LEU A 49 -9.75 9.16 -19.61
N ALA A 50 -9.05 9.10 -20.74
CA ALA A 50 -9.31 9.95 -21.89
C ALA A 50 -10.73 9.73 -22.46
N ARG A 51 -11.19 8.49 -22.50
CA ARG A 51 -12.56 8.16 -22.95
C ARG A 51 -13.64 8.59 -21.99
N LEU A 52 -13.40 8.48 -20.70
CA LEU A 52 -14.38 8.81 -19.65
C LEU A 52 -14.33 10.28 -19.23
N HIS A 53 -13.39 11.07 -19.75
CA HIS A 53 -13.17 12.47 -19.37
C HIS A 53 -12.92 12.64 -17.85
N ILE A 54 -12.30 11.64 -17.22
CA ILE A 54 -11.94 11.66 -15.79
C ILE A 54 -10.50 12.18 -15.68
N SER A 55 -10.26 13.09 -14.74
CA SER A 55 -8.91 13.59 -14.46
C SER A 55 -8.05 12.52 -13.78
N ASN A 56 -6.72 12.61 -13.97
CA ASN A 56 -5.76 11.64 -13.43
C ASN A 56 -5.76 11.59 -11.90
N LEU A 57 -6.01 12.73 -11.25
CA LEU A 57 -5.93 12.86 -9.79
C LEU A 57 -7.02 12.04 -9.08
N PRO A 58 -8.32 12.23 -9.31
CA PRO A 58 -9.36 11.41 -8.69
C PRO A 58 -9.22 9.92 -8.99
N PHE A 59 -8.85 9.55 -10.21
CA PHE A 59 -8.64 8.16 -10.58
C PHE A 59 -7.50 7.52 -9.78
N GLY A 60 -6.34 8.18 -9.74
CA GLY A 60 -5.17 7.69 -9.01
C GLY A 60 -5.43 7.58 -7.51
N MET A 61 -6.07 8.61 -6.93
CA MET A 61 -6.31 8.67 -5.49
C MET A 61 -7.44 7.76 -5.01
N THR A 62 -8.36 7.35 -5.88
CA THR A 62 -9.49 6.49 -5.48
C THR A 62 -9.39 5.09 -6.07
N ILE A 63 -9.55 4.95 -7.37
CA ILE A 63 -9.65 3.65 -8.03
C ILE A 63 -8.32 2.90 -7.98
N LEU A 64 -7.23 3.54 -8.40
CA LEU A 64 -5.92 2.90 -8.42
C LEU A 64 -5.43 2.60 -7.00
N ALA A 65 -5.57 3.55 -6.07
CA ALA A 65 -5.20 3.36 -4.68
C ALA A 65 -6.00 2.22 -4.02
N PHE A 66 -7.32 2.12 -4.28
CA PHE A 66 -8.15 1.04 -3.78
C PHE A 66 -7.70 -0.32 -4.32
N LEU A 67 -7.43 -0.42 -5.62
CA LEU A 67 -6.97 -1.68 -6.24
C LEU A 67 -5.64 -2.16 -5.65
N VAL A 68 -4.70 -1.26 -5.43
CA VAL A 68 -3.41 -1.58 -4.79
C VAL A 68 -3.62 -2.01 -3.33
N SER A 69 -4.54 -1.36 -2.62
CA SER A 69 -4.81 -1.68 -1.21
C SER A 69 -5.53 -3.03 -0.99
N ILE A 70 -6.14 -3.62 -2.02
CA ILE A 70 -6.78 -4.95 -1.90
C ILE A 70 -5.78 -6.02 -1.47
N GLU A 71 -4.57 -5.99 -1.99
CA GLU A 71 -3.51 -6.93 -1.62
C GLU A 71 -3.12 -6.80 -0.15
N GLU A 72 -2.98 -5.57 0.33
CA GLU A 72 -2.66 -5.29 1.73
C GLU A 72 -3.81 -5.78 2.64
N LEU A 73 -5.05 -5.47 2.29
CA LEU A 73 -6.22 -5.93 3.03
C LEU A 73 -6.30 -7.47 3.09
N ALA A 74 -5.96 -8.16 2.00
CA ALA A 74 -5.94 -9.62 1.96
C ALA A 74 -4.89 -10.23 2.89
N ARG A 75 -3.78 -9.55 3.16
CA ARG A 75 -2.75 -9.98 4.12
C ARG A 75 -3.12 -9.62 5.56
N GLU A 76 -3.72 -8.46 5.78
CA GLU A 76 -3.98 -7.92 7.11
C GLU A 76 -5.20 -8.53 7.77
N LEU A 77 -6.25 -8.82 7.01
CA LEU A 77 -7.50 -9.38 7.56
C LEU A 77 -7.31 -10.75 8.24
N PRO A 78 -6.57 -11.72 7.66
CA PRO A 78 -6.25 -12.96 8.35
C PRO A 78 -5.43 -12.75 9.63
N ALA A 79 -4.44 -11.86 9.61
CA ALA A 79 -3.63 -11.55 10.78
C ALA A 79 -4.49 -10.96 11.93
N ALA A 80 -5.36 -10.03 11.61
CA ALA A 80 -6.28 -9.44 12.57
C ALA A 80 -7.26 -10.49 13.16
N ARG A 81 -7.80 -11.40 12.32
CA ARG A 81 -8.68 -12.50 12.77
C ARG A 81 -7.96 -13.50 13.67
N GLN A 82 -6.67 -13.68 13.51
CA GLN A 82 -5.83 -14.54 14.36
C GLN A 82 -5.40 -13.84 15.67
N GLY A 83 -5.89 -12.64 15.94
CA GLY A 83 -5.53 -11.87 17.14
C GLY A 83 -4.09 -11.29 17.10
N ARG A 84 -3.54 -11.07 15.90
CA ARG A 84 -2.21 -10.51 15.67
C ARG A 84 -2.28 -9.14 14.97
N PRO A 85 -2.91 -8.15 15.61
CA PRO A 85 -3.03 -6.81 15.03
C PRO A 85 -1.67 -6.09 14.88
N ASP A 86 -0.65 -6.52 15.63
CA ASP A 86 0.73 -6.05 15.51
C ASP A 86 1.30 -6.20 14.10
N ILE A 87 0.97 -7.29 13.41
CA ILE A 87 1.40 -7.51 12.01
C ILE A 87 0.72 -6.51 11.07
N SER A 88 -0.60 -6.32 11.19
CA SER A 88 -1.34 -5.37 10.36
C SER A 88 -0.84 -3.95 10.55
N PHE A 89 -0.64 -3.51 11.79
CA PHE A 89 -0.12 -2.17 12.07
C PHE A 89 1.31 -1.97 11.58
N GLY A 90 2.17 -2.98 11.78
CA GLY A 90 3.54 -2.95 11.27
C GLY A 90 3.58 -2.80 9.75
N ASN A 91 2.70 -3.51 9.03
CA ASN A 91 2.58 -3.40 7.58
C ASN A 91 2.12 -2.00 7.15
N VAL A 92 1.03 -1.47 7.73
CA VAL A 92 0.50 -0.13 7.41
C VAL A 92 1.55 0.96 7.62
N LEU A 93 2.21 0.98 8.78
CA LEU A 93 3.24 1.99 9.06
C LEU A 93 4.46 1.84 8.15
N GLY A 94 4.88 0.60 7.90
CA GLY A 94 5.98 0.31 6.97
C GLY A 94 5.66 0.76 5.55
N SER A 95 4.45 0.52 5.07
CA SER A 95 3.98 0.95 3.74
C SER A 95 3.96 2.47 3.62
N ILE A 96 3.46 3.20 4.61
CA ILE A 96 3.46 4.66 4.61
C ILE A 96 4.90 5.19 4.46
N LEU A 97 5.83 4.70 5.28
CA LEU A 97 7.23 5.12 5.21
C LEU A 97 7.90 4.75 3.89
N ALA A 98 7.64 3.53 3.39
CA ALA A 98 8.19 3.08 2.11
C ALA A 98 7.67 3.94 0.94
N PHE A 99 6.38 4.26 0.89
CA PHE A 99 5.81 5.06 -0.18
C PHE A 99 6.28 6.52 -0.13
N PHE A 100 6.30 7.14 1.05
CA PHE A 100 6.72 8.55 1.15
C PHE A 100 8.24 8.73 1.06
N LEU A 101 9.02 7.90 1.73
CA LEU A 101 10.47 8.10 1.79
C LEU A 101 11.19 7.46 0.59
N CYS A 102 10.89 6.20 0.30
CA CYS A 102 11.58 5.48 -0.76
C CYS A 102 10.97 5.79 -2.13
N ASN A 103 9.70 5.50 -2.34
CA ASN A 103 9.10 5.61 -3.68
C ASN A 103 9.03 7.06 -4.14
N ALA A 104 8.42 7.97 -3.35
CA ALA A 104 8.33 9.37 -3.73
C ALA A 104 9.72 10.04 -3.80
N GLY A 105 10.67 9.64 -2.92
CA GLY A 105 12.04 10.13 -2.96
C GLY A 105 12.77 9.73 -4.24
N ILE A 106 12.70 8.46 -4.65
CA ILE A 106 13.32 7.98 -5.90
C ILE A 106 12.68 8.67 -7.11
N ILE A 107 11.35 8.78 -7.16
CA ILE A 107 10.65 9.43 -8.27
C ILE A 107 11.06 10.90 -8.38
N ALA A 108 11.14 11.61 -7.25
CA ALA A 108 11.54 13.02 -7.22
C ALA A 108 13.00 13.24 -7.69
N LEU A 109 13.89 12.28 -7.45
CA LEU A 109 15.27 12.31 -7.97
C LEU A 109 15.32 12.14 -9.50
N VAL A 110 14.41 11.34 -10.06
CA VAL A 110 14.34 11.10 -11.50
C VAL A 110 13.63 12.25 -12.21
N ARG A 111 12.55 12.77 -11.62
CA ARG A 111 11.75 13.86 -12.19
C ARG A 111 11.08 14.65 -11.07
N PRO A 112 11.10 16.00 -11.13
CA PRO A 112 10.34 16.84 -10.21
C PRO A 112 8.85 16.46 -10.22
N LEU A 113 8.27 16.31 -9.04
CA LEU A 113 6.85 15.98 -8.86
C LEU A 113 6.04 17.28 -8.77
N PRO A 114 5.17 17.58 -9.73
CA PRO A 114 4.22 18.66 -9.57
C PRO A 114 3.21 18.29 -8.47
N VAL A 115 2.96 19.19 -7.55
CA VAL A 115 2.01 19.00 -6.46
C VAL A 115 0.85 19.96 -6.66
N ASP A 116 -0.34 19.42 -6.89
CA ASP A 116 -1.54 20.21 -7.07
C ASP A 116 -1.95 20.92 -5.76
N ARG A 117 -2.61 22.06 -5.89
CA ARG A 117 -3.08 22.82 -4.74
C ARG A 117 -4.05 22.00 -3.88
N ALA A 118 -4.90 21.20 -4.48
CA ALA A 118 -5.81 20.29 -3.79
C ALA A 118 -5.05 19.31 -2.87
N VAL A 119 -3.91 18.81 -3.31
CA VAL A 119 -3.06 17.93 -2.49
C VAL A 119 -2.58 18.64 -1.23
N LEU A 120 -2.14 19.90 -1.34
CA LEU A 120 -1.61 20.66 -0.21
C LEU A 120 -2.71 21.13 0.75
N THR A 121 -3.88 21.49 0.24
CA THR A 121 -4.93 22.14 1.06
C THR A 121 -5.94 21.16 1.64
N PHE A 122 -6.14 20.01 1.02
CA PHE A 122 -7.12 19.01 1.45
C PHE A 122 -6.48 17.66 1.80
N TYR A 123 -5.75 17.05 0.87
CA TYR A 123 -5.28 15.67 1.06
C TYR A 123 -4.15 15.56 2.07
N LEU A 124 -3.18 16.46 2.05
CA LEU A 124 -2.07 16.45 2.99
C LEU A 124 -2.52 16.66 4.44
N PRO A 125 -3.37 17.67 4.78
CA PRO A 125 -3.93 17.78 6.12
C PRO A 125 -4.75 16.56 6.55
N LEU A 126 -5.56 16.00 5.66
CA LEU A 126 -6.36 14.82 5.94
C LEU A 126 -5.47 13.60 6.23
N ALA A 127 -4.44 13.37 5.42
CA ALA A 127 -3.47 12.31 5.64
C ALA A 127 -2.73 12.49 6.98
N PHE A 128 -2.37 13.72 7.34
CA PHE A 128 -1.71 14.02 8.60
C PHE A 128 -2.62 13.72 9.80
N ILE A 129 -3.88 14.15 9.74
CA ILE A 129 -4.89 13.88 10.78
C ILE A 129 -5.10 12.37 10.93
N THR A 130 -5.24 11.66 9.81
CA THR A 130 -5.44 10.20 9.83
C THR A 130 -4.24 9.47 10.43
N THR A 131 -3.02 9.84 10.04
CA THR A 131 -1.79 9.26 10.56
C THR A 131 -1.62 9.57 12.06
N ALA A 132 -1.91 10.79 12.48
CA ALA A 132 -1.86 11.17 13.89
C ALA A 132 -2.89 10.39 14.73
N LEU A 133 -4.11 10.21 14.21
CA LEU A 133 -5.15 9.40 14.87
C LEU A 133 -4.71 7.95 15.02
N VAL A 134 -4.23 7.33 13.95
CA VAL A 134 -3.75 5.93 13.97
C VAL A 134 -2.61 5.80 14.97
N SER A 135 -1.61 6.69 14.91
CA SER A 135 -0.47 6.68 15.83
C SER A 135 -0.92 6.85 17.28
N GLY A 136 -1.84 7.79 17.55
CA GLY A 136 -2.41 8.02 18.88
C GLY A 136 -3.15 6.78 19.43
N VAL A 137 -3.95 6.14 18.59
CA VAL A 137 -4.64 4.90 18.97
C VAL A 137 -3.65 3.78 19.25
N MET A 138 -2.57 3.66 18.47
CA MET A 138 -1.53 2.65 18.70
C MET A 138 -0.82 2.81 20.05
N LEU A 139 -0.65 4.02 20.55
CA LEU A 139 -0.07 4.25 21.89
C LEU A 139 -0.90 3.60 23.01
N THR A 140 -2.19 3.40 22.79
CA THR A 140 -3.07 2.71 23.75
C THR A 140 -2.92 1.18 23.74
N LYS A 141 -2.11 0.63 22.82
CA LYS A 141 -1.91 -0.82 22.57
C LYS A 141 -3.20 -1.59 22.25
N ARG A 142 -4.30 -0.89 21.97
CA ARG A 142 -5.59 -1.46 21.58
C ARG A 142 -6.27 -0.55 20.57
N VAL A 143 -6.81 -1.13 19.51
CA VAL A 143 -7.63 -0.38 18.55
C VAL A 143 -9.10 -0.61 18.86
N PRO A 144 -9.79 0.35 19.44
CA PRO A 144 -11.20 0.21 19.73
C PRO A 144 -12.03 0.28 18.44
N ARG A 145 -13.18 -0.37 18.44
CA ARG A 145 -14.08 -0.40 17.26
C ARG A 145 -14.53 0.97 16.80
N TRP A 146 -14.67 1.94 17.69
CA TRP A 146 -15.04 3.31 17.34
C TRP A 146 -13.95 3.98 16.48
N ALA A 147 -12.66 3.71 16.78
CA ALA A 147 -11.55 4.23 15.95
C ALA A 147 -11.60 3.67 14.54
N GLY A 148 -11.94 2.39 14.35
CA GLY A 148 -12.20 1.82 13.03
C GLY A 148 -13.33 2.53 12.30
N GLY A 149 -14.42 2.87 12.99
CA GLY A 149 -15.52 3.65 12.41
C GLY A 149 -15.08 5.04 11.96
N VAL A 150 -14.30 5.74 12.77
CA VAL A 150 -13.74 7.06 12.43
C VAL A 150 -12.81 6.97 11.22
N LEU A 151 -11.94 5.95 11.15
CA LEU A 151 -11.04 5.76 10.00
C LEU A 151 -11.80 5.50 8.70
N ILE A 152 -12.88 4.70 8.75
CA ILE A 152 -13.74 4.47 7.58
C ILE A 152 -14.41 5.79 7.16
N LEU A 153 -14.90 6.59 8.11
CA LEU A 153 -15.48 7.90 7.81
C LEU A 153 -14.47 8.83 7.13
N LEU A 154 -13.25 8.91 7.66
CA LEU A 154 -12.16 9.69 7.04
C LEU A 154 -11.83 9.19 5.63
N TYR A 155 -11.86 7.87 5.40
CA TYR A 155 -11.68 7.32 4.06
C TYR A 155 -12.81 7.73 3.10
N VAL A 156 -14.06 7.72 3.55
CA VAL A 156 -15.20 8.22 2.74
C VAL A 156 -15.01 9.70 2.42
N VAL A 157 -14.60 10.53 3.38
CA VAL A 157 -14.30 11.95 3.16
C VAL A 157 -13.17 12.12 2.14
N PHE A 158 -12.13 11.31 2.23
CA PHE A 158 -11.03 11.28 1.26
C PHE A 158 -11.52 10.96 -0.16
N VAL A 159 -12.32 9.90 -0.32
CA VAL A 159 -12.85 9.49 -1.63
C VAL A 159 -13.79 10.55 -2.20
N VAL A 160 -14.73 11.06 -1.40
CA VAL A 160 -15.65 12.11 -1.87
C VAL A 160 -14.88 13.38 -2.22
N GLY A 161 -13.92 13.79 -1.41
CA GLY A 161 -13.07 14.94 -1.69
C GLY A 161 -12.32 14.83 -3.01
N ALA A 162 -11.91 13.63 -3.42
CA ALA A 162 -11.22 13.43 -4.70
C ALA A 162 -12.07 13.79 -5.93
N TRP A 163 -13.38 13.81 -5.76
CA TRP A 163 -14.34 14.11 -6.86
C TRP A 163 -14.94 15.50 -6.78
N VAL A 164 -14.72 16.22 -5.68
CA VAL A 164 -15.33 17.54 -5.43
C VAL A 164 -14.28 18.66 -5.44
N VAL A 165 -13.07 18.41 -4.97
CA VAL A 165 -11.96 19.36 -4.88
C VAL A 165 -11.06 19.27 -6.10
#